data_cf7942dd99e901d02a3bd132ffa6ee21
#
_entry.id   cf7942dd99e901d02a3bd132ffa6ee21
#
_cell.length_a   1.000
_cell.length_b   1.000
_cell.length_c   1.000
_cell.angle_alpha   90.00
_cell.angle_beta   90.00
_cell.angle_gamma   90.00
#
_symmetry.space_group_name_H-M   'P 1'
#
loop_
_entity.id
_entity.type
_entity.pdbx_description
1 polymer ?
#
loop_
_entity_poly.entity_id
_entity_poly.type
_entity_poly.pdbx_seq_one_letter_code
_entity_poly.pdbx_strand_id
1 'polypeptide(L)'
;MKYYSTNKNAPDATLEEAVVKGLAADRGLYMPAEIKKLPVSFFEEIDKLSFQEIAYRVADAFFGSDIPAETLKQIVYDTLSFDVPAVKVKDGIYSLELFHGPTLAFKDVGARFMARLLGYFIRKEGKKQVNVLVATSGDTGSAVANGFLGVEGIHVYVLYPKGKVSEIQEKQFTTLGNNITAIEINGTFDDCQALVKSAFMDKELNEHMQLTSANSINVARFLPQAFYYFYAYAQMKKLGKADNLVICVPSGNFGNITAGLFGKYMGLPVKRFIAANNRNDIFYQYLKTGIYSPKSSVATIANAMDVGDPSNFARIYDLYGGNHEAITKEISGETYTDEQIRETVQAVYNETGYLLDPHGACGYRALAEQLQPGETGVFLETAHPAKFLQTVESIIGVEVQIPEKLQAFMKGQKESVPMEKDFASFKSYLMKQ
;
A
#
# COMPACT_ATOMS: atom_id res chain seq x y z
N MET A 1 1.95 13.66 -18.88
CA MET A 1 2.86 12.50 -18.62
C MET A 1 2.34 11.30 -19.39
N LYS A 2 3.22 10.51 -20.03
CA LYS A 2 2.86 9.20 -20.60
C LYS A 2 3.16 8.08 -19.63
N TYR A 3 2.40 6.99 -19.75
CA TYR A 3 2.58 5.78 -18.96
C TYR A 3 2.71 4.59 -19.89
N TYR A 4 3.80 3.84 -19.76
CA TYR A 4 4.04 2.63 -20.55
C TYR A 4 3.77 1.36 -19.71
N SER A 5 3.60 0.23 -20.37
CA SER A 5 3.44 -1.07 -19.71
C SER A 5 4.79 -1.71 -19.37
N THR A 6 4.91 -2.34 -18.20
CA THR A 6 6.10 -3.15 -17.84
C THR A 6 6.32 -4.31 -18.81
N ASN A 7 5.28 -4.80 -19.48
CA ASN A 7 5.40 -5.86 -20.51
C ASN A 7 5.78 -5.34 -21.92
N LYS A 8 5.79 -4.00 -22.13
CA LYS A 8 6.24 -3.32 -23.34
C LYS A 8 5.45 -3.66 -24.62
N ASN A 9 4.30 -4.35 -24.53
CA ASN A 9 3.49 -4.79 -25.67
C ASN A 9 2.13 -4.07 -25.78
N ALA A 10 1.88 -3.08 -24.93
CA ALA A 10 0.70 -2.22 -24.99
C ALA A 10 1.09 -0.80 -25.43
N PRO A 11 0.18 -0.03 -26.05
CA PRO A 11 0.42 1.37 -26.32
C PRO A 11 0.56 2.17 -25.04
N ASP A 12 1.31 3.28 -25.10
CA ASP A 12 1.39 4.23 -24.00
C ASP A 12 0.01 4.81 -23.68
N ALA A 13 -0.24 5.03 -22.40
CA ALA A 13 -1.48 5.59 -21.88
C ALA A 13 -1.27 7.01 -21.33
N THR A 14 -2.33 7.79 -21.30
CA THR A 14 -2.41 9.02 -20.50
C THR A 14 -2.54 8.68 -19.01
N LEU A 15 -2.37 9.66 -18.12
CA LEU A 15 -2.63 9.48 -16.69
C LEU A 15 -4.06 8.99 -16.45
N GLU A 16 -5.04 9.61 -17.07
CA GLU A 16 -6.44 9.24 -16.93
C GLU A 16 -6.70 7.79 -17.34
N GLU A 17 -6.20 7.39 -18.52
CA GLU A 17 -6.32 6.01 -18.98
C GLU A 17 -5.66 5.01 -18.03
N ALA A 18 -4.45 5.31 -17.53
CA ALA A 18 -3.74 4.46 -16.61
C ALA A 18 -4.48 4.28 -15.27
N VAL A 19 -5.09 5.35 -14.76
CA VAL A 19 -5.88 5.32 -13.51
C VAL A 19 -7.21 4.61 -13.71
N VAL A 20 -7.93 4.94 -14.78
CA VAL A 20 -9.27 4.37 -15.06
C VAL A 20 -9.19 2.89 -15.44
N LYS A 21 -8.21 2.49 -16.24
CA LYS A 21 -8.00 1.07 -16.63
C LYS A 21 -7.33 0.27 -15.52
N GLY A 22 -6.42 0.89 -14.76
CA GLY A 22 -5.65 0.25 -13.70
C GLY A 22 -4.56 -0.72 -14.16
N LEU A 23 -4.75 -1.39 -15.30
CA LEU A 23 -3.85 -2.38 -15.89
C LEU A 23 -3.75 -2.17 -17.39
N ALA A 24 -2.57 -2.37 -17.97
CA ALA A 24 -2.36 -2.27 -19.40
C ALA A 24 -3.00 -3.46 -20.17
N ALA A 25 -3.29 -3.26 -21.46
CA ALA A 25 -3.96 -4.27 -22.28
C ALA A 25 -3.16 -5.59 -22.42
N ASP A 26 -1.83 -5.52 -22.30
CA ASP A 26 -0.93 -6.67 -22.27
C ASP A 26 -0.74 -7.28 -20.88
N ARG A 27 -1.53 -6.85 -19.89
CA ARG A 27 -1.48 -7.25 -18.47
C ARG A 27 -0.25 -6.75 -17.71
N GLY A 28 0.57 -5.90 -18.31
CA GLY A 28 1.67 -5.23 -17.64
C GLY A 28 1.17 -4.09 -16.73
N LEU A 29 2.00 -3.71 -15.78
CA LEU A 29 1.70 -2.58 -14.89
C LEU A 29 2.12 -1.28 -15.57
N TYR A 30 1.32 -0.23 -15.37
CA TYR A 30 1.70 1.09 -15.85
C TYR A 30 2.85 1.68 -15.04
N MET A 31 3.80 2.27 -15.78
CA MET A 31 4.97 3.00 -15.28
C MET A 31 4.99 4.40 -15.90
N PRO A 32 5.30 5.46 -15.14
CA PRO A 32 5.52 6.77 -15.74
C PRO A 32 6.73 6.74 -16.67
N ALA A 33 6.60 7.33 -17.87
CA ALA A 33 7.67 7.37 -18.86
C ALA A 33 8.90 8.16 -18.37
N GLU A 34 8.72 9.05 -17.41
CA GLU A 34 9.77 9.86 -16.79
C GLU A 34 9.56 9.93 -15.27
N ILE A 35 10.66 9.79 -14.52
CA ILE A 35 10.71 10.10 -13.09
C ILE A 35 11.51 11.38 -12.93
N LYS A 36 10.83 12.52 -12.75
CA LYS A 36 11.45 13.83 -12.63
C LYS A 36 12.22 13.95 -11.33
N LYS A 37 13.47 14.42 -11.40
CA LYS A 37 14.23 14.80 -10.21
C LYS A 37 13.68 16.08 -9.61
N LEU A 38 13.56 16.11 -8.29
CA LEU A 38 13.26 17.33 -7.55
C LEU A 38 14.51 18.20 -7.41
N PRO A 39 14.38 19.54 -7.38
CA PRO A 39 15.53 20.44 -7.30
C PRO A 39 16.23 20.31 -5.94
N VAL A 40 17.54 20.58 -5.91
CA VAL A 40 18.37 20.55 -4.68
C VAL A 40 17.79 21.48 -3.60
N SER A 41 17.30 22.65 -3.99
CA SER A 41 16.67 23.63 -3.09
C SER A 41 15.47 23.05 -2.32
N PHE A 42 14.73 22.12 -2.93
CA PHE A 42 13.64 21.44 -2.23
C PHE A 42 14.15 20.63 -1.04
N PHE A 43 15.26 19.90 -1.20
CA PHE A 43 15.86 19.12 -0.13
C PHE A 43 16.57 19.98 0.92
N GLU A 44 17.04 21.17 0.54
CA GLU A 44 17.64 22.13 1.48
C GLU A 44 16.62 22.68 2.47
N GLU A 45 15.39 22.87 2.06
CA GLU A 45 14.31 23.46 2.89
C GLU A 45 13.22 22.49 3.35
N ILE A 46 13.29 21.20 2.97
CA ILE A 46 12.23 20.21 3.17
C ILE A 46 11.81 20.07 4.65
N ASP A 47 12.74 20.22 5.59
CA ASP A 47 12.49 20.14 7.03
C ASP A 47 11.68 21.31 7.59
N LYS A 48 11.46 22.37 6.80
CA LYS A 48 10.63 23.55 7.14
C LYS A 48 9.22 23.43 6.56
N LEU A 49 8.98 22.49 5.67
CA LEU A 49 7.70 22.32 4.97
C LEU A 49 6.76 21.41 5.76
N SER A 50 5.45 21.63 5.62
CA SER A 50 4.43 20.71 6.12
C SER A 50 4.38 19.42 5.29
N PHE A 51 3.81 18.36 5.85
CA PHE A 51 3.62 17.11 5.11
C PHE A 51 2.84 17.32 3.81
N GLN A 52 1.75 18.08 3.86
CA GLN A 52 0.94 18.37 2.68
C GLN A 52 1.71 19.15 1.61
N GLU A 53 2.54 20.14 1.99
CA GLU A 53 3.36 20.90 1.04
C GLU A 53 4.43 20.01 0.40
N ILE A 54 5.10 19.16 1.18
CA ILE A 54 6.05 18.17 0.67
C ILE A 54 5.36 17.26 -0.33
N ALA A 55 4.21 16.69 0.06
CA ALA A 55 3.45 15.78 -0.77
C ALA A 55 2.93 16.45 -2.06
N TYR A 56 2.52 17.73 -1.99
CA TYR A 56 2.10 18.47 -3.18
C TYR A 56 3.25 18.62 -4.18
N ARG A 57 4.45 18.97 -3.74
CA ARG A 57 5.62 19.12 -4.63
C ARG A 57 6.02 17.77 -5.25
N VAL A 58 5.93 16.68 -4.50
CA VAL A 58 6.15 15.33 -5.03
C VAL A 58 5.06 14.94 -6.02
N ALA A 59 3.80 15.22 -5.69
CA ALA A 59 2.66 14.95 -6.59
C ALA A 59 2.73 15.75 -7.89
N ASP A 60 3.16 17.02 -7.82
CA ASP A 60 3.34 17.87 -9.00
C ASP A 60 4.35 17.28 -10.00
N ALA A 61 5.41 16.66 -9.51
CA ALA A 61 6.39 15.99 -10.36
C ALA A 61 5.79 14.81 -11.15
N PHE A 62 4.80 14.11 -10.60
CA PHE A 62 4.11 13.01 -11.27
C PHE A 62 2.87 13.44 -12.06
N PHE A 63 2.07 14.34 -11.52
CA PHE A 63 0.71 14.61 -11.98
C PHE A 63 0.49 16.04 -12.48
N GLY A 64 1.42 16.97 -12.22
CA GLY A 64 1.25 18.40 -12.51
C GLY A 64 1.13 18.74 -13.99
N SER A 65 1.61 17.88 -14.89
CA SER A 65 1.40 18.06 -16.34
C SER A 65 -0.03 17.71 -16.82
N ASP A 66 -0.78 16.97 -16.00
CA ASP A 66 -2.08 16.39 -16.37
C ASP A 66 -3.24 16.98 -15.55
N ILE A 67 -2.94 17.51 -14.37
CA ILE A 67 -3.93 18.03 -13.41
C ILE A 67 -3.62 19.50 -13.11
N PRO A 68 -4.61 20.41 -13.17
CA PRO A 68 -4.41 21.80 -12.78
C PRO A 68 -3.88 21.92 -11.34
N ALA A 69 -2.95 22.86 -11.12
CA ALA A 69 -2.22 22.99 -9.85
C ALA A 69 -3.15 23.08 -8.62
N GLU A 70 -4.18 23.93 -8.67
CA GLU A 70 -5.13 24.08 -7.57
C GLU A 70 -5.93 22.79 -7.30
N THR A 71 -6.32 22.09 -8.34
CA THR A 71 -7.02 20.79 -8.22
C THR A 71 -6.11 19.74 -7.60
N LEU A 72 -4.87 19.63 -8.06
CA LEU A 72 -3.89 18.68 -7.52
C LEU A 72 -3.59 18.99 -6.06
N LYS A 73 -3.42 20.26 -5.72
CA LYS A 73 -3.22 20.71 -4.34
C LYS A 73 -4.40 20.32 -3.46
N GLN A 74 -5.63 20.55 -3.90
CA GLN A 74 -6.84 20.14 -3.18
C GLN A 74 -6.87 18.63 -2.95
N ILE A 75 -6.59 17.82 -4.00
CA ILE A 75 -6.54 16.35 -3.89
C ILE A 75 -5.53 15.91 -2.83
N VAL A 76 -4.33 16.47 -2.84
CA VAL A 76 -3.26 16.13 -1.90
C VAL A 76 -3.64 16.52 -0.46
N TYR A 77 -4.11 17.74 -0.25
CA TYR A 77 -4.46 18.24 1.09
C TYR A 77 -5.65 17.49 1.70
N ASP A 78 -6.66 17.17 0.89
CA ASP A 78 -7.80 16.35 1.33
C ASP A 78 -7.39 14.90 1.62
N THR A 79 -6.41 14.38 0.89
CA THR A 79 -5.86 13.04 1.14
C THR A 79 -5.16 12.98 2.49
N LEU A 80 -4.33 13.97 2.79
CA LEU A 80 -3.43 13.99 3.94
C LEU A 80 -4.00 14.84 5.09
N SER A 81 -5.19 14.48 5.56
CA SER A 81 -5.84 15.12 6.72
C SER A 81 -5.36 14.57 8.08
N PHE A 82 -4.29 13.79 8.09
CA PHE A 82 -3.68 13.15 9.27
C PHE A 82 -2.16 13.20 9.16
N ASP A 83 -1.48 13.10 10.29
CA ASP A 83 -0.02 13.10 10.37
C ASP A 83 0.57 11.69 10.20
N VAL A 84 1.87 11.65 9.91
CA VAL A 84 2.68 10.43 9.78
C VAL A 84 3.98 10.66 10.56
N PRO A 85 3.93 10.61 11.91
CA PRO A 85 5.08 10.96 12.73
C PRO A 85 6.16 9.89 12.70
N ALA A 86 7.42 10.34 12.75
CA ALA A 86 8.57 9.49 13.04
C ALA A 86 8.82 9.48 14.55
N VAL A 87 8.65 8.33 15.17
CA VAL A 87 8.75 8.12 16.61
C VAL A 87 10.02 7.35 16.96
N LYS A 88 10.82 7.87 17.89
CA LYS A 88 12.01 7.16 18.36
C LYS A 88 11.59 5.90 19.15
N VAL A 89 12.04 4.74 18.72
CA VAL A 89 11.83 3.46 19.42
C VAL A 89 13.05 3.11 20.24
N LYS A 90 14.24 3.24 19.66
CA LYS A 90 15.53 2.97 20.28
C LYS A 90 16.57 3.93 19.69
N ASP A 91 17.76 3.96 20.26
CA ASP A 91 18.85 4.77 19.72
C ASP A 91 19.15 4.38 18.27
N GLY A 92 19.09 5.38 17.38
CA GLY A 92 19.31 5.20 15.95
C GLY A 92 18.16 4.54 15.19
N ILE A 93 17.08 4.12 15.85
CA ILE A 93 15.93 3.43 15.23
C ILE A 93 14.62 4.19 15.50
N TYR A 94 13.94 4.54 14.43
CA TYR A 94 12.67 5.26 14.44
C TYR A 94 11.58 4.46 13.74
N SER A 95 10.35 4.56 14.25
CA SER A 95 9.15 4.08 13.59
C SER A 95 8.51 5.23 12.80
N LEU A 96 8.25 5.04 11.52
CA LEU A 96 7.36 5.91 10.78
C LEU A 96 5.93 5.36 10.92
N GLU A 97 5.13 6.01 11.75
CA GLU A 97 3.77 5.56 12.06
C GLU A 97 2.79 5.94 10.95
N LEU A 98 2.48 5.00 10.07
CA LEU A 98 1.59 5.18 8.92
C LEU A 98 0.11 4.89 9.24
N PHE A 99 -0.25 4.75 10.51
CA PHE A 99 -1.54 4.27 10.96
C PHE A 99 -2.44 5.33 11.63
N HIS A 100 -2.24 6.61 11.33
CA HIS A 100 -3.06 7.69 11.90
C HIS A 100 -4.22 8.13 10.99
N GLY A 101 -4.35 7.53 9.81
CA GLY A 101 -5.47 7.78 8.90
C GLY A 101 -6.80 7.16 9.37
N PRO A 102 -7.86 7.28 8.55
CA PRO A 102 -9.21 6.84 8.92
C PRO A 102 -9.33 5.35 9.27
N THR A 103 -8.57 4.48 8.59
CA THR A 103 -8.63 3.03 8.80
C THR A 103 -7.44 2.47 9.57
N LEU A 104 -6.55 3.35 10.05
CA LEU A 104 -5.37 2.99 10.83
C LEU A 104 -4.42 2.04 10.10
N ALA A 105 -4.22 2.26 8.80
CA ALA A 105 -3.24 1.58 7.97
C ALA A 105 -2.62 2.53 6.93
N PHE A 106 -1.38 2.24 6.50
CA PHE A 106 -0.66 3.04 5.51
C PHE A 106 -1.41 3.19 4.18
N LYS A 107 -2.28 2.25 3.88
CA LYS A 107 -3.07 2.19 2.65
C LYS A 107 -4.07 3.33 2.52
N ASP A 108 -4.38 4.03 3.59
CA ASP A 108 -5.22 5.22 3.57
C ASP A 108 -4.70 6.30 2.62
N VAL A 109 -3.38 6.51 2.56
CA VAL A 109 -2.78 7.52 1.67
C VAL A 109 -3.11 7.23 0.22
N GLY A 110 -2.77 6.04 -0.27
CA GLY A 110 -3.01 5.67 -1.67
C GLY A 110 -4.49 5.53 -2.03
N ALA A 111 -5.31 4.98 -1.12
CA ALA A 111 -6.74 4.80 -1.36
C ALA A 111 -7.49 6.13 -1.44
N ARG A 112 -7.22 7.05 -0.52
CA ARG A 112 -7.83 8.40 -0.49
C ARG A 112 -7.39 9.23 -1.69
N PHE A 113 -6.11 9.18 -2.05
CA PHE A 113 -5.60 9.86 -3.24
C PHE A 113 -6.27 9.35 -4.53
N MET A 114 -6.29 8.04 -4.72
CA MET A 114 -6.93 7.42 -5.89
C MET A 114 -8.41 7.78 -5.98
N ALA A 115 -9.14 7.73 -4.87
CA ALA A 115 -10.56 8.06 -4.84
C ALA A 115 -10.84 9.49 -5.33
N ARG A 116 -10.03 10.45 -4.89
CA ARG A 116 -10.15 11.86 -5.29
C ARG A 116 -9.75 12.07 -6.73
N LEU A 117 -8.67 11.45 -7.17
CA LEU A 117 -8.20 11.55 -8.55
C LEU A 117 -9.18 10.91 -9.54
N LEU A 118 -9.67 9.71 -9.25
CA LEU A 118 -10.66 9.02 -10.07
C LEU A 118 -11.97 9.81 -10.12
N GLY A 119 -12.43 10.33 -9.00
CA GLY A 119 -13.61 11.20 -8.93
C GLY A 119 -13.45 12.48 -9.74
N TYR A 120 -12.26 13.06 -9.78
CA TYR A 120 -11.95 14.20 -10.64
C TYR A 120 -12.11 13.86 -12.12
N PHE A 121 -11.56 12.75 -12.59
CA PHE A 121 -11.68 12.33 -13.99
C PHE A 121 -13.12 12.02 -14.38
N ILE A 122 -13.88 11.35 -13.53
CA ILE A 122 -15.30 11.03 -13.79
C ILE A 122 -16.12 12.31 -13.96
N ARG A 123 -15.96 13.28 -13.06
CA ARG A 123 -16.67 14.58 -13.16
C ARG A 123 -16.28 15.38 -14.38
N LYS A 124 -14.98 15.40 -14.73
CA LYS A 124 -14.45 16.12 -15.88
C LYS A 124 -15.04 15.63 -17.20
N GLU A 125 -15.22 14.33 -17.36
CA GLU A 125 -15.66 13.74 -18.61
C GLU A 125 -17.17 13.44 -18.66
N GLY A 126 -17.92 13.65 -17.56
CA GLY A 126 -19.34 13.28 -17.49
C GLY A 126 -19.57 11.78 -17.72
N LYS A 127 -18.61 10.94 -17.34
CA LYS A 127 -18.61 9.50 -17.62
C LYS A 127 -19.68 8.74 -16.83
N LYS A 128 -20.03 7.56 -17.38
CA LYS A 128 -20.82 6.54 -16.68
C LYS A 128 -20.11 6.12 -15.39
N GLN A 129 -20.88 5.52 -14.48
CA GLN A 129 -20.38 4.92 -13.24
C GLN A 129 -19.17 4.03 -13.49
N VAL A 130 -18.13 4.19 -12.64
CA VAL A 130 -16.98 3.30 -12.59
C VAL A 130 -17.12 2.33 -11.42
N ASN A 131 -16.87 1.07 -11.67
CA ASN A 131 -16.98 0.00 -10.68
C ASN A 131 -15.57 -0.44 -10.27
N VAL A 132 -15.23 -0.20 -9.01
CA VAL A 132 -13.94 -0.54 -8.44
C VAL A 132 -14.02 -1.96 -7.87
N LEU A 133 -13.20 -2.86 -8.37
CA LEU A 133 -13.03 -4.20 -7.80
C LEU A 133 -11.77 -4.23 -6.94
N VAL A 134 -11.88 -4.73 -5.73
CA VAL A 134 -10.74 -4.92 -4.84
C VAL A 134 -10.80 -6.26 -4.13
N ALA A 135 -9.76 -7.09 -4.30
CA ALA A 135 -9.55 -8.26 -3.47
C ALA A 135 -8.73 -7.86 -2.25
N THR A 136 -9.11 -8.35 -1.06
CA THR A 136 -8.46 -7.94 0.18
C THR A 136 -8.23 -9.09 1.14
N SER A 137 -7.13 -9.02 1.89
CA SER A 137 -6.87 -9.79 3.11
C SER A 137 -7.17 -8.99 4.39
N GLY A 138 -7.73 -7.77 4.25
CA GLY A 138 -8.13 -6.89 5.35
C GLY A 138 -7.88 -5.41 5.08
N ASP A 139 -6.67 -4.90 5.27
CA ASP A 139 -6.35 -3.46 5.24
C ASP A 139 -6.60 -2.78 3.90
N THR A 140 -6.34 -3.47 2.78
CA THR A 140 -6.60 -2.90 1.45
C THR A 140 -8.09 -2.62 1.26
N GLY A 141 -8.95 -3.57 1.58
CA GLY A 141 -10.40 -3.41 1.50
C GLY A 141 -10.91 -2.33 2.43
N SER A 142 -10.40 -2.29 3.67
CA SER A 142 -10.73 -1.24 4.64
C SER A 142 -10.40 0.15 4.11
N ALA A 143 -9.18 0.37 3.63
CA ALA A 143 -8.74 1.66 3.13
C ALA A 143 -9.47 2.09 1.85
N VAL A 144 -9.69 1.16 0.91
CA VAL A 144 -10.41 1.44 -0.33
C VAL A 144 -11.87 1.76 -0.04
N ALA A 145 -12.56 0.93 0.73
CA ALA A 145 -13.97 1.18 1.06
C ALA A 145 -14.16 2.55 1.73
N ASN A 146 -13.32 2.89 2.71
CA ASN A 146 -13.39 4.18 3.38
C ASN A 146 -12.97 5.35 2.48
N GLY A 147 -11.92 5.18 1.68
CA GLY A 147 -11.43 6.24 0.78
C GLY A 147 -12.42 6.61 -0.32
N PHE A 148 -13.19 5.64 -0.80
CA PHE A 148 -14.18 5.81 -1.86
C PHE A 148 -15.62 6.00 -1.37
N LEU A 149 -15.87 5.91 -0.06
CA LEU A 149 -17.21 6.08 0.50
C LEU A 149 -17.81 7.43 0.10
N GLY A 150 -18.99 7.39 -0.51
CA GLY A 150 -19.74 8.57 -0.94
C GLY A 150 -19.15 9.32 -2.15
N VAL A 151 -18.15 8.77 -2.84
CA VAL A 151 -17.63 9.38 -4.07
C VAL A 151 -18.62 9.14 -5.21
N GLU A 152 -19.16 10.24 -5.73
CA GLU A 152 -20.16 10.20 -6.81
C GLU A 152 -19.60 9.55 -8.08
N GLY A 153 -20.42 8.73 -8.73
CA GLY A 153 -20.07 8.02 -9.95
C GLY A 153 -19.14 6.81 -9.73
N ILE A 154 -18.89 6.40 -8.49
CA ILE A 154 -18.07 5.23 -8.17
C ILE A 154 -18.86 4.26 -7.30
N HIS A 155 -18.85 2.97 -7.67
CA HIS A 155 -19.26 1.87 -6.80
C HIS A 155 -18.09 0.95 -6.52
N VAL A 156 -17.96 0.45 -5.29
CA VAL A 156 -16.83 -0.39 -4.85
C VAL A 156 -17.35 -1.76 -4.44
N TYR A 157 -16.77 -2.81 -5.01
CA TYR A 157 -16.97 -4.20 -4.60
C TYR A 157 -15.71 -4.71 -3.92
N VAL A 158 -15.84 -5.04 -2.63
CA VAL A 158 -14.76 -5.56 -1.79
C VAL A 158 -14.91 -7.06 -1.65
N LEU A 159 -14.05 -7.85 -2.31
CA LEU A 159 -14.02 -9.30 -2.22
C LEU A 159 -13.06 -9.73 -1.11
N TYR A 160 -13.54 -10.50 -0.16
CA TYR A 160 -12.70 -10.97 0.96
C TYR A 160 -13.01 -12.42 1.31
N PRO A 161 -11.99 -13.18 1.80
CA PRO A 161 -12.14 -14.58 2.13
C PRO A 161 -12.84 -14.75 3.49
N LYS A 162 -13.91 -15.55 3.51
CA LYS A 162 -14.73 -15.85 4.69
C LYS A 162 -13.87 -16.37 5.85
N GLY A 163 -13.96 -15.71 7.00
CA GLY A 163 -13.28 -16.13 8.23
C GLY A 163 -11.74 -16.03 8.20
N LYS A 164 -11.16 -15.34 7.20
CA LYS A 164 -9.70 -15.17 7.05
C LYS A 164 -9.22 -13.74 7.30
N VAL A 165 -10.12 -12.84 7.63
CA VAL A 165 -9.86 -11.42 7.92
C VAL A 165 -10.16 -11.19 9.40
N SER A 166 -9.40 -10.36 10.10
CA SER A 166 -9.71 -10.05 11.49
C SER A 166 -11.07 -9.36 11.62
N GLU A 167 -11.76 -9.55 12.74
CA GLU A 167 -13.08 -8.94 12.97
C GLU A 167 -13.07 -7.43 12.79
N ILE A 168 -12.03 -6.76 13.30
CA ILE A 168 -11.88 -5.31 13.19
C ILE A 168 -11.71 -4.88 11.74
N GLN A 169 -10.87 -5.58 10.98
CA GLN A 169 -10.68 -5.28 9.55
C GLN A 169 -11.97 -5.53 8.76
N GLU A 170 -12.65 -6.63 9.01
CA GLU A 170 -13.92 -6.96 8.35
C GLU A 170 -14.99 -5.88 8.59
N LYS A 171 -15.15 -5.44 9.82
CA LYS A 171 -16.09 -4.37 10.19
C LYS A 171 -15.79 -3.04 9.47
N GLN A 172 -14.55 -2.75 9.12
CA GLN A 172 -14.17 -1.52 8.46
C GLN A 172 -14.69 -1.38 7.02
N PHE A 173 -15.11 -2.47 6.36
CA PHE A 173 -15.71 -2.42 5.02
C PHE A 173 -17.09 -3.08 4.91
N THR A 174 -17.52 -3.84 5.90
CA THR A 174 -18.85 -4.48 5.89
C THR A 174 -19.95 -3.66 6.56
N THR A 175 -19.60 -2.54 7.20
CA THR A 175 -20.56 -1.71 7.96
C THR A 175 -20.87 -0.38 7.28
N LEU A 176 -20.36 -0.14 6.08
CA LEU A 176 -20.42 1.17 5.42
C LEU A 176 -21.68 1.36 4.57
N GLY A 177 -22.14 0.34 3.84
CA GLY A 177 -23.26 0.48 2.91
C GLY A 177 -22.98 1.54 1.82
N ASN A 178 -24.02 2.25 1.42
CA ASN A 178 -23.97 3.30 0.40
C ASN A 178 -23.43 2.77 -0.95
N ASN A 179 -22.35 3.33 -1.47
CA ASN A 179 -21.68 2.88 -2.71
C ASN A 179 -20.63 1.78 -2.48
N ILE A 180 -20.65 1.12 -1.32
CA ILE A 180 -19.73 0.02 -0.97
C ILE A 180 -20.51 -1.29 -0.81
N THR A 181 -20.09 -2.32 -1.54
CA THR A 181 -20.63 -3.67 -1.41
C THR A 181 -19.52 -4.63 -1.01
N ALA A 182 -19.65 -5.27 0.13
CA ALA A 182 -18.75 -6.33 0.58
C ALA A 182 -19.24 -7.69 0.09
N ILE A 183 -18.34 -8.47 -0.52
CA ILE A 183 -18.65 -9.82 -1.04
C ILE A 183 -17.79 -10.83 -0.29
N GLU A 184 -18.44 -11.67 0.51
CA GLU A 184 -17.80 -12.69 1.33
C GLU A 184 -17.63 -13.98 0.51
N ILE A 185 -16.40 -14.28 0.12
CA ILE A 185 -16.07 -15.42 -0.72
C ILE A 185 -15.78 -16.66 0.13
N ASN A 186 -16.46 -17.76 -0.18
CA ASN A 186 -16.16 -19.07 0.42
C ASN A 186 -14.89 -19.65 -0.22
N GLY A 187 -13.72 -19.11 0.18
CA GLY A 187 -12.45 -19.44 -0.42
C GLY A 187 -11.25 -18.79 0.29
N THR A 188 -10.19 -18.56 -0.45
CA THR A 188 -8.95 -17.94 0.00
C THR A 188 -8.80 -16.53 -0.58
N PHE A 189 -7.79 -15.80 -0.14
CA PHE A 189 -7.43 -14.51 -0.75
C PHE A 189 -7.04 -14.68 -2.22
N ASP A 190 -6.33 -15.75 -2.57
CA ASP A 190 -5.97 -16.04 -3.96
C ASP A 190 -7.22 -16.31 -4.83
N ASP A 191 -8.25 -16.94 -4.28
CA ASP A 191 -9.55 -17.10 -4.96
C ASP A 191 -10.21 -15.73 -5.21
N CYS A 192 -10.18 -14.81 -4.25
CA CYS A 192 -10.68 -13.45 -4.43
C CYS A 192 -9.93 -12.71 -5.55
N GLN A 193 -8.61 -12.81 -5.57
CA GLN A 193 -7.79 -12.22 -6.63
C GLN A 193 -8.08 -12.84 -8.00
N ALA A 194 -8.28 -14.15 -8.06
CA ALA A 194 -8.61 -14.85 -9.30
C ALA A 194 -9.95 -14.37 -9.87
N LEU A 195 -10.98 -14.17 -9.02
CA LEU A 195 -12.27 -13.61 -9.45
C LEU A 195 -12.12 -12.20 -10.04
N VAL A 196 -11.38 -11.34 -9.38
CA VAL A 196 -11.10 -9.97 -9.87
C VAL A 196 -10.36 -10.01 -11.20
N LYS A 197 -9.30 -10.81 -11.32
CA LYS A 197 -8.55 -10.99 -12.59
C LYS A 197 -9.47 -11.51 -13.71
N SER A 198 -10.33 -12.48 -13.41
CA SER A 198 -11.28 -13.03 -14.38
C SER A 198 -12.28 -11.98 -14.86
N ALA A 199 -12.77 -11.11 -13.96
CA ALA A 199 -13.66 -10.01 -14.33
C ALA A 199 -12.99 -9.04 -15.32
N PHE A 200 -11.73 -8.69 -15.12
CA PHE A 200 -10.99 -7.83 -16.05
C PHE A 200 -10.75 -8.48 -17.41
N MET A 201 -10.76 -9.80 -17.48
CA MET A 201 -10.55 -10.56 -18.73
C MET A 201 -11.86 -10.89 -19.47
N ASP A 202 -13.02 -10.76 -18.82
CA ASP A 202 -14.31 -11.09 -19.40
C ASP A 202 -14.83 -9.95 -20.28
N LYS A 203 -14.87 -10.19 -21.58
CA LYS A 203 -15.28 -9.19 -22.57
C LYS A 203 -16.70 -8.69 -22.37
N GLU A 204 -17.65 -9.58 -22.15
CA GLU A 204 -19.07 -9.25 -21.96
C GLU A 204 -19.27 -8.37 -20.74
N LEU A 205 -18.61 -8.68 -19.62
CA LEU A 205 -18.68 -7.87 -18.40
C LEU A 205 -18.08 -6.48 -18.60
N ASN A 206 -16.93 -6.37 -19.31
CA ASN A 206 -16.30 -5.08 -19.60
C ASN A 206 -17.05 -4.23 -20.65
N GLU A 207 -17.90 -4.85 -21.49
CA GLU A 207 -18.85 -4.13 -22.35
C GLU A 207 -20.08 -3.64 -21.56
N HIS A 208 -20.47 -4.38 -20.51
CA HIS A 208 -21.60 -4.05 -19.65
C HIS A 208 -21.27 -2.92 -18.66
N MET A 209 -20.12 -2.99 -17.99
CA MET A 209 -19.72 -2.01 -16.95
C MET A 209 -18.25 -1.61 -17.04
N GLN A 210 -17.95 -0.37 -16.69
CA GLN A 210 -16.60 0.14 -16.58
C GLN A 210 -15.95 -0.40 -15.30
N LEU A 211 -14.93 -1.24 -15.44
CA LEU A 211 -14.18 -1.82 -14.30
C LEU A 211 -12.83 -1.15 -14.11
N THR A 212 -12.41 -0.97 -12.87
CA THR A 212 -11.05 -0.62 -12.47
C THR A 212 -10.63 -1.36 -11.20
N SER A 213 -9.32 -1.46 -10.98
CA SER A 213 -8.77 -2.06 -9.76
C SER A 213 -8.24 -0.99 -8.82
N ALA A 214 -8.55 -1.09 -7.54
CA ALA A 214 -7.95 -0.27 -6.49
C ALA A 214 -6.84 -1.00 -5.71
N ASN A 215 -6.29 -2.09 -6.20
CA ASN A 215 -5.10 -2.71 -5.64
C ASN A 215 -3.82 -1.93 -6.01
N SER A 216 -2.67 -2.30 -5.43
CA SER A 216 -1.39 -1.61 -5.62
C SER A 216 -0.82 -1.67 -7.05
N ILE A 217 -1.46 -2.41 -7.95
CA ILE A 217 -1.16 -2.41 -9.38
C ILE A 217 -1.52 -1.08 -10.06
N ASN A 218 -2.51 -0.35 -9.54
CA ASN A 218 -2.93 0.94 -10.07
C ASN A 218 -1.92 2.04 -9.70
N VAL A 219 -1.51 2.86 -10.68
CA VAL A 219 -0.55 3.97 -10.47
C VAL A 219 -1.02 4.98 -9.44
N ALA A 220 -2.33 5.26 -9.37
CA ALA A 220 -2.90 6.17 -8.39
C ALA A 220 -2.88 5.62 -6.95
N ARG A 221 -2.62 4.32 -6.77
CA ARG A 221 -2.49 3.68 -5.46
C ARG A 221 -1.06 3.64 -4.96
N PHE A 222 -0.07 3.35 -5.82
CA PHE A 222 1.30 3.21 -5.33
C PHE A 222 2.11 4.52 -5.37
N LEU A 223 1.97 5.36 -6.40
CA LEU A 223 2.74 6.62 -6.50
C LEU A 223 2.58 7.55 -5.29
N PRO A 224 1.37 7.77 -4.75
CA PRO A 224 1.20 8.64 -3.58
C PRO A 224 1.91 8.15 -2.31
N GLN A 225 2.25 6.86 -2.24
CA GLN A 225 3.00 6.33 -1.12
C GLN A 225 4.43 6.90 -1.06
N ALA A 226 4.94 7.48 -2.14
CA ALA A 226 6.20 8.22 -2.11
C ALA A 226 6.16 9.40 -1.13
N PHE A 227 5.01 10.02 -0.91
CA PHE A 227 4.86 11.22 -0.08
C PHE A 227 5.45 11.08 1.32
N TYR A 228 5.14 9.98 2.00
CA TYR A 228 5.59 9.80 3.37
C TYR A 228 7.08 9.42 3.49
N TYR A 229 7.73 8.96 2.43
CA TYR A 229 9.17 8.77 2.42
C TYR A 229 9.92 10.11 2.44
N PHE A 230 9.45 11.09 1.67
CA PHE A 230 9.99 12.45 1.70
C PHE A 230 9.74 13.10 3.06
N TYR A 231 8.56 12.88 3.65
CA TYR A 231 8.25 13.40 4.98
C TYR A 231 9.07 12.72 6.09
N ALA A 232 9.33 11.43 5.98
CA ALA A 232 10.25 10.74 6.89
C ALA A 232 11.65 11.38 6.84
N TYR A 233 12.18 11.61 5.64
CA TYR A 233 13.46 12.30 5.47
C TYR A 233 13.43 13.71 6.08
N ALA A 234 12.39 14.48 5.86
CA ALA A 234 12.25 15.82 6.42
C ALA A 234 12.28 15.82 7.95
N GLN A 235 11.57 14.88 8.58
CA GLN A 235 11.57 14.71 10.03
C GLN A 235 12.97 14.29 10.56
N MET A 236 13.63 13.36 9.89
CA MET A 236 15.00 12.97 10.26
C MET A 236 16.00 14.12 10.09
N LYS A 237 15.86 14.92 9.03
CA LYS A 237 16.70 16.11 8.80
C LYS A 237 16.52 17.13 9.92
N LYS A 238 15.27 17.40 10.32
CA LYS A 238 14.94 18.30 11.44
C LYS A 238 15.55 17.85 12.78
N LEU A 239 15.74 16.54 12.95
CA LEU A 239 16.40 15.95 14.12
C LEU A 239 17.95 15.88 13.98
N GLY A 240 18.52 16.28 12.84
CA GLY A 240 19.94 16.11 12.54
C GLY A 240 20.36 14.64 12.36
N LYS A 241 19.44 13.79 11.88
CA LYS A 241 19.59 12.33 11.75
C LYS A 241 19.39 11.82 10.32
N ALA A 242 19.41 12.70 9.32
CA ALA A 242 19.16 12.34 7.93
C ALA A 242 20.39 11.78 7.20
N ASP A 243 21.59 11.97 7.74
CA ASP A 243 22.80 11.44 7.14
C ASP A 243 22.81 9.91 7.23
N ASN A 244 23.13 9.24 6.11
CA ASN A 244 23.12 7.78 6.02
C ASN A 244 21.80 7.13 6.45
N LEU A 245 20.67 7.71 6.02
CA LEU A 245 19.34 7.20 6.33
C LEU A 245 19.08 5.87 5.63
N VAL A 246 18.68 4.86 6.41
CA VAL A 246 18.26 3.54 5.95
C VAL A 246 16.77 3.39 6.23
N ILE A 247 16.00 2.97 5.23
CA ILE A 247 14.56 2.74 5.40
C ILE A 247 14.23 1.25 5.23
N CYS A 248 13.59 0.67 6.22
CA CYS A 248 13.12 -0.71 6.19
C CYS A 248 11.60 -0.78 5.99
N VAL A 249 11.17 -1.55 5.01
CA VAL A 249 9.78 -1.64 4.60
C VAL A 249 9.28 -3.07 4.72
N PRO A 250 8.29 -3.33 5.61
CA PRO A 250 7.55 -4.58 5.57
C PRO A 250 6.82 -4.71 4.22
N SER A 251 7.05 -5.80 3.51
CA SER A 251 6.68 -5.88 2.10
C SER A 251 5.93 -7.17 1.76
N GLY A 252 4.72 -7.01 1.20
CA GLY A 252 3.91 -8.08 0.62
C GLY A 252 3.85 -7.95 -0.90
N ASN A 253 3.03 -7.05 -1.43
CA ASN A 253 2.93 -6.74 -2.86
C ASN A 253 4.01 -5.77 -3.39
N PHE A 254 4.86 -5.26 -2.52
CA PHE A 254 5.99 -4.38 -2.85
C PHE A 254 5.63 -3.00 -3.44
N GLY A 255 4.36 -2.60 -3.42
CA GLY A 255 3.94 -1.26 -3.85
C GLY A 255 4.55 -0.16 -2.99
N ASN A 256 4.60 -0.38 -1.67
CA ASN A 256 5.13 0.57 -0.71
C ASN A 256 6.63 0.85 -0.96
N ILE A 257 7.47 -0.17 -0.94
CA ILE A 257 8.91 0.00 -1.19
C ILE A 257 9.20 0.54 -2.60
N THR A 258 8.42 0.14 -3.61
CA THR A 258 8.54 0.66 -4.98
C THR A 258 8.35 2.17 -5.01
N ALA A 259 7.38 2.71 -4.26
CA ALA A 259 7.20 4.16 -4.14
C ALA A 259 8.41 4.86 -3.47
N GLY A 260 9.00 4.22 -2.46
CA GLY A 260 10.24 4.70 -1.85
C GLY A 260 11.42 4.74 -2.82
N LEU A 261 11.55 3.70 -3.66
CA LEU A 261 12.57 3.65 -4.72
C LEU A 261 12.35 4.76 -5.77
N PHE A 262 11.11 5.04 -6.14
CA PHE A 262 10.79 6.19 -7.00
C PHE A 262 11.23 7.50 -6.34
N GLY A 263 10.99 7.67 -5.04
CA GLY A 263 11.50 8.80 -4.27
C GLY A 263 13.02 8.95 -4.39
N LYS A 264 13.77 7.84 -4.30
CA LYS A 264 15.22 7.85 -4.48
C LYS A 264 15.63 8.28 -5.89
N TYR A 265 14.94 7.81 -6.93
CA TYR A 265 15.17 8.28 -8.30
C TYR A 265 14.83 9.76 -8.49
N MET A 266 13.90 10.30 -7.71
CA MET A 266 13.57 11.74 -7.66
C MET A 266 14.61 12.57 -6.91
N GLY A 267 15.61 11.96 -6.29
CA GLY A 267 16.68 12.61 -5.54
C GLY A 267 16.59 12.51 -4.03
N LEU A 268 15.62 11.75 -3.47
CA LEU A 268 15.51 11.55 -2.02
C LEU A 268 16.79 10.93 -1.46
N PRO A 269 17.48 11.58 -0.49
CA PRO A 269 18.77 11.12 0.01
C PRO A 269 18.64 9.95 1.00
N VAL A 270 18.17 8.82 0.54
CA VAL A 270 18.15 7.56 1.29
C VAL A 270 19.35 6.73 0.86
N LYS A 271 20.14 6.27 1.82
CA LYS A 271 21.34 5.48 1.55
C LYS A 271 20.98 4.14 0.90
N ARG A 272 20.08 3.39 1.51
CA ARG A 272 19.61 2.07 1.05
C ARG A 272 18.26 1.72 1.66
N PHE A 273 17.63 0.71 1.09
CA PHE A 273 16.40 0.13 1.57
C PHE A 273 16.61 -1.30 2.09
N ILE A 274 15.76 -1.71 3.03
CA ILE A 274 15.65 -3.09 3.48
C ILE A 274 14.21 -3.54 3.24
N ALA A 275 14.03 -4.64 2.50
CA ALA A 275 12.74 -5.27 2.32
C ALA A 275 12.58 -6.39 3.36
N ALA A 276 11.67 -6.21 4.32
CA ALA A 276 11.37 -7.22 5.32
C ALA A 276 10.20 -8.08 4.89
N ASN A 277 10.36 -9.40 4.92
CA ASN A 277 9.34 -10.38 4.57
C ASN A 277 8.97 -11.24 5.81
N ASN A 278 7.76 -11.80 5.78
CA ASN A 278 7.40 -12.96 6.57
C ASN A 278 7.87 -14.23 5.85
N ARG A 279 7.29 -15.39 6.15
CA ARG A 279 7.64 -16.69 5.49
C ARG A 279 7.33 -16.71 3.98
N ASN A 280 6.62 -15.73 3.45
CA ASN A 280 6.41 -15.54 2.02
C ASN A 280 7.59 -14.73 1.44
N ASP A 281 8.68 -15.40 1.20
CA ASP A 281 10.02 -14.87 1.02
C ASP A 281 10.49 -14.79 -0.45
N ILE A 282 9.56 -14.68 -1.40
CA ILE A 282 9.85 -14.73 -2.84
C ILE A 282 10.91 -13.70 -3.24
N PHE A 283 10.75 -12.46 -2.79
CA PHE A 283 11.70 -11.38 -3.13
C PHE A 283 13.05 -11.56 -2.42
N TYR A 284 13.06 -12.03 -1.17
CA TYR A 284 14.28 -12.35 -0.46
C TYR A 284 15.11 -13.44 -1.17
N GLN A 285 14.44 -14.50 -1.67
CA GLN A 285 15.11 -15.52 -2.47
C GLN A 285 15.61 -14.95 -3.81
N TYR A 286 14.86 -14.06 -4.45
CA TYR A 286 15.32 -13.36 -5.65
C TYR A 286 16.58 -12.52 -5.36
N LEU A 287 16.64 -11.78 -4.26
CA LEU A 287 17.86 -11.03 -3.90
C LEU A 287 19.08 -11.92 -3.76
N LYS A 288 18.92 -13.13 -3.22
CA LYS A 288 20.01 -14.10 -3.05
C LYS A 288 20.42 -14.82 -4.34
N THR A 289 19.48 -15.13 -5.20
CA THR A 289 19.70 -16.06 -6.32
C THR A 289 19.66 -15.41 -7.71
N GLY A 290 19.04 -14.24 -7.81
CA GLY A 290 18.72 -13.62 -9.10
C GLY A 290 17.56 -14.29 -9.84
N ILE A 291 16.93 -15.31 -9.24
CA ILE A 291 15.82 -16.06 -9.84
C ILE A 291 14.52 -15.69 -9.14
N TYR A 292 13.57 -15.14 -9.89
CA TYR A 292 12.22 -14.85 -9.40
C TYR A 292 11.33 -16.08 -9.60
N SER A 293 10.89 -16.67 -8.49
CA SER A 293 10.12 -17.93 -8.50
C SER A 293 8.88 -17.81 -7.59
N PRO A 294 7.75 -17.29 -8.11
CA PRO A 294 6.49 -17.26 -7.40
C PRO A 294 6.03 -18.63 -6.91
N LYS A 295 5.38 -18.66 -5.76
CA LYS A 295 4.80 -19.88 -5.17
C LYS A 295 3.52 -19.53 -4.41
N SER A 296 2.71 -20.52 -4.07
CA SER A 296 1.53 -20.31 -3.23
C SER A 296 1.92 -19.67 -1.90
N SER A 297 1.12 -18.67 -1.46
CA SER A 297 1.33 -18.04 -0.17
C SER A 297 0.99 -18.97 0.99
N VAL A 298 1.68 -18.78 2.11
CA VAL A 298 1.38 -19.44 3.38
C VAL A 298 0.85 -18.42 4.38
N ALA A 299 -0.15 -18.80 5.16
CA ALA A 299 -0.74 -17.94 6.18
C ALA A 299 0.24 -17.67 7.33
N THR A 300 0.32 -16.42 7.77
CA THR A 300 1.15 -15.96 8.89
C THR A 300 0.39 -14.97 9.77
N ILE A 301 0.95 -14.63 10.93
CA ILE A 301 0.40 -13.59 11.81
C ILE A 301 0.57 -12.17 11.23
N ALA A 302 1.46 -11.98 10.25
CA ALA A 302 1.63 -10.74 9.48
C ALA A 302 0.91 -10.88 8.13
N ASN A 303 -0.38 -11.08 8.16
CA ASN A 303 -1.20 -11.58 7.04
C ASN A 303 -1.24 -10.69 5.80
N ALA A 304 -1.06 -9.37 5.93
CA ALA A 304 -1.00 -8.46 4.79
C ALA A 304 0.24 -8.67 3.90
N MET A 305 1.23 -9.42 4.39
CA MET A 305 2.44 -9.82 3.65
C MET A 305 2.36 -11.27 3.14
N ASP A 306 1.22 -11.96 3.27
CA ASP A 306 0.99 -13.32 2.76
C ASP A 306 0.75 -13.28 1.25
N VAL A 307 1.83 -13.01 0.51
CA VAL A 307 1.81 -12.83 -0.94
C VAL A 307 2.87 -13.73 -1.58
N GLY A 308 2.42 -14.64 -2.43
CA GLY A 308 3.29 -15.61 -3.11
C GLY A 308 3.79 -15.15 -4.48
N ASP A 309 3.21 -14.07 -5.03
CA ASP A 309 3.59 -13.46 -6.32
C ASP A 309 3.44 -11.93 -6.21
N PRO A 310 4.45 -11.24 -5.67
CA PRO A 310 4.43 -9.79 -5.49
C PRO A 310 4.25 -9.03 -6.80
N SER A 311 3.08 -8.44 -7.03
CA SER A 311 2.73 -7.78 -8.30
C SER A 311 3.71 -6.66 -8.68
N ASN A 312 4.18 -5.88 -7.70
CA ASN A 312 5.10 -4.77 -7.97
C ASN A 312 6.57 -5.18 -8.16
N PHE A 313 6.89 -6.48 -8.10
CA PHE A 313 8.20 -6.96 -8.53
C PHE A 313 8.49 -6.53 -9.97
N ALA A 314 7.49 -6.59 -10.85
CA ALA A 314 7.63 -6.13 -12.24
C ALA A 314 8.07 -4.67 -12.35
N ARG A 315 7.58 -3.79 -11.46
CA ARG A 315 8.00 -2.39 -11.42
C ARG A 315 9.43 -2.20 -10.90
N ILE A 316 9.82 -2.93 -9.87
CA ILE A 316 11.20 -2.90 -9.36
C ILE A 316 12.15 -3.41 -10.44
N TYR A 317 11.83 -4.53 -11.06
CA TYR A 317 12.63 -5.12 -12.13
C TYR A 317 12.80 -4.16 -13.32
N ASP A 318 11.71 -3.54 -13.76
CA ASP A 318 11.73 -2.55 -14.85
C ASP A 318 12.52 -1.29 -14.48
N LEU A 319 12.36 -0.77 -13.24
CA LEU A 319 13.04 0.42 -12.74
C LEU A 319 14.58 0.29 -12.80
N TYR A 320 15.10 -0.90 -12.57
CA TYR A 320 16.53 -1.22 -12.61
C TYR A 320 16.97 -1.88 -13.93
N GLY A 321 16.12 -1.85 -14.98
CA GLY A 321 16.44 -2.42 -16.29
C GLY A 321 16.71 -3.93 -16.25
N GLY A 322 16.09 -4.65 -15.32
CA GLY A 322 16.30 -6.10 -15.14
C GLY A 322 17.65 -6.47 -14.52
N ASN A 323 18.41 -5.52 -14.03
CA ASN A 323 19.75 -5.73 -13.48
C ASN A 323 19.72 -6.11 -12.00
N HIS A 324 19.87 -7.40 -11.70
CA HIS A 324 19.88 -7.94 -10.34
C HIS A 324 20.97 -7.30 -9.44
N GLU A 325 22.17 -7.09 -9.98
CA GLU A 325 23.28 -6.47 -9.22
C GLU A 325 22.92 -5.03 -8.81
N ALA A 326 22.29 -4.27 -9.70
CA ALA A 326 21.84 -2.92 -9.40
C ALA A 326 20.75 -2.91 -8.30
N ILE A 327 19.83 -3.87 -8.33
CA ILE A 327 18.81 -4.05 -7.29
C ILE A 327 19.45 -4.36 -5.94
N THR A 328 20.38 -5.32 -5.89
CA THR A 328 21.00 -5.77 -4.63
C THR A 328 21.98 -4.75 -4.03
N LYS A 329 22.46 -3.78 -4.80
CA LYS A 329 23.20 -2.63 -4.29
C LYS A 329 22.32 -1.65 -3.51
N GLU A 330 21.06 -1.56 -3.85
CA GLU A 330 20.11 -0.60 -3.27
C GLU A 330 19.20 -1.22 -2.22
N ILE A 331 18.89 -2.51 -2.36
CA ILE A 331 17.91 -3.21 -1.55
C ILE A 331 18.54 -4.48 -0.98
N SER A 332 18.61 -4.56 0.34
CA SER A 332 18.81 -5.81 1.05
C SER A 332 17.46 -6.36 1.55
N GLY A 333 17.45 -7.57 2.05
CA GLY A 333 16.22 -8.19 2.53
C GLY A 333 16.46 -9.11 3.71
N GLU A 334 15.35 -9.49 4.37
CA GLU A 334 15.31 -10.51 5.42
C GLU A 334 13.93 -11.16 5.48
N THR A 335 13.85 -12.32 6.09
CA THR A 335 12.60 -13.10 6.25
C THR A 335 12.48 -13.64 7.65
N TYR A 336 11.25 -13.66 8.20
CA TYR A 336 11.00 -14.04 9.59
C TYR A 336 9.82 -15.01 9.71
N THR A 337 9.97 -15.96 10.64
CA THR A 337 8.90 -16.87 11.07
C THR A 337 7.93 -16.18 12.03
N ASP A 338 6.76 -16.78 12.26
CA ASP A 338 5.80 -16.29 13.24
C ASP A 338 6.41 -16.24 14.67
N GLU A 339 7.24 -17.22 15.02
CA GLU A 339 7.95 -17.25 16.31
C GLU A 339 8.88 -16.05 16.46
N GLN A 340 9.66 -15.75 15.42
CA GLN A 340 10.57 -14.61 15.42
C GLN A 340 9.83 -13.27 15.47
N ILE A 341 8.67 -13.18 14.80
CA ILE A 341 7.79 -12.00 14.88
C ILE A 341 7.27 -11.82 16.31
N ARG A 342 6.77 -12.89 16.94
CA ARG A 342 6.29 -12.86 18.33
C ARG A 342 7.38 -12.45 19.31
N GLU A 343 8.57 -13.06 19.21
CA GLU A 343 9.74 -12.70 20.00
C GLU A 343 10.07 -11.21 19.88
N THR A 344 10.02 -10.67 18.67
CA THR A 344 10.34 -9.26 18.40
C THR A 344 9.31 -8.32 19.04
N VAL A 345 8.01 -8.57 18.85
CA VAL A 345 6.95 -7.78 19.49
C VAL A 345 7.11 -7.77 21.01
N GLN A 346 7.32 -8.94 21.61
CA GLN A 346 7.50 -9.09 23.07
C GLN A 346 8.74 -8.35 23.57
N ALA A 347 9.89 -8.54 22.91
CA ALA A 347 11.17 -7.95 23.34
C ALA A 347 11.14 -6.43 23.24
N VAL A 348 10.65 -5.87 22.13
CA VAL A 348 10.56 -4.41 21.94
C VAL A 348 9.59 -3.79 22.94
N TYR A 349 8.44 -4.41 23.18
CA TYR A 349 7.49 -3.93 24.18
C TYR A 349 8.08 -3.92 25.58
N ASN A 350 8.76 -4.99 25.98
CA ASN A 350 9.39 -5.08 27.30
C ASN A 350 10.56 -4.10 27.47
N GLU A 351 11.35 -3.89 26.42
CA GLU A 351 12.54 -3.03 26.47
C GLU A 351 12.19 -1.53 26.41
N THR A 352 11.22 -1.16 25.58
CA THR A 352 10.98 0.23 25.20
C THR A 352 9.57 0.74 25.52
N GLY A 353 8.64 -0.14 25.80
CA GLY A 353 7.21 0.18 25.89
C GLY A 353 6.52 0.43 24.56
N TYR A 354 7.27 0.39 23.43
CA TYR A 354 6.69 0.58 22.09
C TYR A 354 6.00 -0.69 21.60
N LEU A 355 4.74 -0.57 21.21
CA LEU A 355 3.95 -1.69 20.74
C LEU A 355 4.01 -1.77 19.21
N LEU A 356 4.61 -2.83 18.70
CA LEU A 356 4.67 -3.15 17.28
C LEU A 356 3.44 -3.95 16.84
N ASP A 357 2.98 -3.71 15.62
CA ASP A 357 2.15 -4.68 14.94
C ASP A 357 3.03 -5.82 14.34
N PRO A 358 2.48 -6.97 13.97
CA PRO A 358 3.28 -8.07 13.42
C PRO A 358 4.08 -7.72 12.16
N HIS A 359 3.58 -6.84 11.31
CA HIS A 359 4.27 -6.40 10.09
C HIS A 359 5.44 -5.48 10.43
N GLY A 360 5.21 -4.48 11.28
CA GLY A 360 6.23 -3.58 11.77
C GLY A 360 7.33 -4.31 12.55
N ALA A 361 6.99 -5.41 13.21
CA ALA A 361 7.97 -6.26 13.89
C ALA A 361 9.00 -6.86 12.90
N CYS A 362 8.56 -7.29 11.71
CA CYS A 362 9.49 -7.70 10.64
C CYS A 362 10.41 -6.55 10.25
N GLY A 363 9.86 -5.36 10.07
CA GLY A 363 10.61 -4.16 9.69
C GLY A 363 11.61 -3.74 10.77
N TYR A 364 11.20 -3.67 12.02
CA TYR A 364 12.07 -3.37 13.14
C TYR A 364 13.23 -4.34 13.26
N ARG A 365 12.95 -5.66 13.23
CA ARG A 365 13.97 -6.69 13.39
C ARG A 365 15.00 -6.64 12.26
N ALA A 366 14.56 -6.57 11.00
CA ALA A 366 15.46 -6.48 9.86
C ALA A 366 16.36 -5.24 9.94
N LEU A 367 15.78 -4.10 10.34
CA LEU A 367 16.53 -2.87 10.54
C LEU A 367 17.55 -3.01 11.66
N ALA A 368 17.14 -3.52 12.83
CA ALA A 368 18.01 -3.69 13.98
C ALA A 368 19.19 -4.66 13.71
N GLU A 369 18.96 -5.71 12.92
CA GLU A 369 19.98 -6.69 12.53
C GLU A 369 20.97 -6.16 11.48
N GLN A 370 20.52 -5.24 10.60
CA GLN A 370 21.32 -4.79 9.44
C GLN A 370 21.90 -3.38 9.57
N LEU A 371 21.46 -2.59 10.56
CA LEU A 371 21.93 -1.21 10.74
C LEU A 371 23.41 -1.20 11.08
N GLN A 372 24.18 -0.36 10.39
CA GLN A 372 25.63 -0.21 10.59
C GLN A 372 25.96 1.02 11.46
N PRO A 373 27.11 1.05 12.11
CA PRO A 373 27.56 2.24 12.84
C PRO A 373 27.51 3.50 11.97
N GLY A 374 26.94 4.58 12.50
CA GLY A 374 26.79 5.86 11.79
C GLY A 374 25.56 5.93 10.85
N GLU A 375 24.79 4.88 10.74
CA GLU A 375 23.50 4.89 10.05
C GLU A 375 22.36 5.23 11.03
N THR A 376 21.34 5.92 10.51
CA THR A 376 20.05 6.09 11.18
C THR A 376 19.00 5.28 10.43
N GLY A 377 18.21 4.50 11.15
CA GLY A 377 17.19 3.64 10.57
C GLY A 377 15.77 4.12 10.84
N VAL A 378 14.94 4.02 9.82
CA VAL A 378 13.48 4.19 9.93
C VAL A 378 12.82 2.93 9.40
N PHE A 379 12.00 2.25 10.21
CA PHE A 379 11.11 1.21 9.72
C PHE A 379 9.68 1.74 9.62
N LEU A 380 8.92 1.19 8.70
CA LEU A 380 7.53 1.59 8.50
C LEU A 380 6.60 0.74 9.38
N GLU A 381 5.86 1.40 10.27
CA GLU A 381 4.77 0.80 11.03
C GLU A 381 3.48 0.96 10.24
N THR A 382 3.07 -0.11 9.55
CA THR A 382 2.11 -0.06 8.45
C THR A 382 0.64 -0.16 8.88
N ALA A 383 0.39 -0.62 10.11
CA ALA A 383 -0.95 -0.71 10.69
C ALA A 383 -0.90 -0.51 12.20
N HIS A 384 -2.00 -0.01 12.78
CA HIS A 384 -2.11 0.09 14.24
C HIS A 384 -2.20 -1.31 14.87
N PRO A 385 -1.46 -1.60 15.95
CA PRO A 385 -1.46 -2.92 16.59
C PRO A 385 -2.83 -3.45 17.00
N ALA A 386 -3.77 -2.57 17.36
CA ALA A 386 -5.14 -2.95 17.71
C ALA A 386 -5.93 -3.59 16.57
N LYS A 387 -5.48 -3.50 15.32
CA LYS A 387 -6.08 -4.22 14.18
C LYS A 387 -5.79 -5.73 14.24
N PHE A 388 -4.80 -6.13 15.02
CA PHE A 388 -4.34 -7.52 15.26
C PHE A 388 -4.46 -7.88 16.74
N LEU A 389 -5.53 -7.43 17.39
CA LEU A 389 -5.74 -7.41 18.83
C LEU A 389 -5.45 -8.76 19.49
N GLN A 390 -6.08 -9.83 19.00
CA GLN A 390 -5.91 -11.17 19.58
C GLN A 390 -4.45 -11.65 19.55
N THR A 391 -3.78 -11.43 18.42
CA THR A 391 -2.37 -11.80 18.26
C THR A 391 -1.49 -11.00 19.19
N VAL A 392 -1.64 -9.68 19.20
CA VAL A 392 -0.78 -8.78 19.97
C VAL A 392 -0.97 -9.00 21.47
N GLU A 393 -2.22 -9.06 21.96
CA GLU A 393 -2.51 -9.35 23.37
C GLU A 393 -1.99 -10.72 23.84
N SER A 394 -2.08 -11.74 22.95
CA SER A 394 -1.54 -13.07 23.26
C SER A 394 -0.01 -13.06 23.40
N ILE A 395 0.68 -12.09 22.81
CA ILE A 395 2.13 -11.95 22.90
C ILE A 395 2.53 -11.18 24.16
N ILE A 396 1.95 -9.99 24.37
CA ILE A 396 2.39 -9.08 25.43
C ILE A 396 1.72 -9.35 26.79
N GLY A 397 0.63 -10.13 26.79
CA GLY A 397 -0.07 -10.53 28.03
C GLY A 397 -0.87 -9.42 28.72
N VAL A 398 -1.11 -8.29 28.03
CA VAL A 398 -1.90 -7.17 28.54
C VAL A 398 -2.94 -6.74 27.52
N GLU A 399 -4.03 -6.16 27.99
CA GLU A 399 -5.11 -5.64 27.14
C GLU A 399 -4.62 -4.42 26.37
N VAL A 400 -4.94 -4.38 25.09
CA VAL A 400 -4.61 -3.27 24.17
C VAL A 400 -5.85 -2.40 23.98
N GLN A 401 -5.71 -1.12 24.26
CA GLN A 401 -6.81 -0.17 24.05
C GLN A 401 -7.14 -0.02 22.57
N ILE A 402 -8.40 -0.26 22.20
CA ILE A 402 -8.89 -0.06 20.84
C ILE A 402 -9.11 1.45 20.62
N PRO A 403 -8.44 2.07 19.62
CA PRO A 403 -8.64 3.47 19.29
C PRO A 403 -10.11 3.79 18.96
N GLU A 404 -10.56 4.99 19.29
CA GLU A 404 -11.96 5.43 19.08
C GLU A 404 -12.43 5.26 17.64
N LYS A 405 -11.55 5.53 16.65
CA LYS A 405 -11.85 5.32 15.23
C LYS A 405 -12.22 3.87 14.91
N LEU A 406 -11.56 2.89 15.52
CA LEU A 406 -11.89 1.46 15.34
C LEU A 406 -13.13 1.05 16.13
N GLN A 407 -13.34 1.61 17.32
CA GLN A 407 -14.54 1.35 18.13
C GLN A 407 -15.82 1.74 17.37
N ALA A 408 -15.79 2.83 16.59
CA ALA A 408 -16.91 3.25 15.77
C ALA A 408 -17.32 2.18 14.75
N PHE A 409 -16.36 1.53 14.08
CA PHE A 409 -16.64 0.42 13.15
C PHE A 409 -17.21 -0.79 13.87
N MET A 410 -16.70 -1.13 15.05
CA MET A 410 -17.14 -2.29 15.83
C MET A 410 -18.64 -2.21 16.24
N LYS A 411 -19.19 -1.02 16.35
CA LYS A 411 -20.63 -0.81 16.64
C LYS A 411 -21.53 -1.00 15.43
N GLY A 412 -20.98 -1.01 14.21
CA GLY A 412 -21.74 -1.16 12.99
C GLY A 412 -22.24 -2.60 12.78
N GLN A 413 -23.32 -2.74 12.02
CA GLN A 413 -23.87 -4.04 11.61
C GLN A 413 -23.13 -4.51 10.35
N LYS A 414 -22.68 -5.77 10.36
CA LYS A 414 -22.06 -6.40 9.20
C LYS A 414 -23.12 -6.60 8.10
N GLU A 415 -22.84 -6.11 6.91
CA GLU A 415 -23.59 -6.37 5.68
C GLU A 415 -22.63 -6.91 4.62
N SER A 416 -22.89 -8.11 4.13
CA SER A 416 -22.09 -8.74 3.08
C SER A 416 -22.91 -9.68 2.23
N VAL A 417 -22.50 -9.86 0.99
CA VAL A 417 -23.09 -10.81 0.05
C VAL A 417 -22.26 -12.09 0.10
N PRO A 418 -22.80 -13.21 0.64
CA PRO A 418 -22.09 -14.48 0.60
C PRO A 418 -22.04 -15.03 -0.83
N MET A 419 -20.88 -15.55 -1.23
CA MET A 419 -20.69 -16.05 -2.59
C MET A 419 -19.67 -17.19 -2.63
N GLU A 420 -19.89 -18.14 -3.53
CA GLU A 420 -18.90 -19.18 -3.83
C GLU A 420 -17.76 -18.62 -4.71
N LYS A 421 -16.66 -19.33 -4.73
CA LYS A 421 -15.43 -18.91 -5.43
C LYS A 421 -15.44 -19.14 -6.94
N ASP A 422 -16.56 -19.40 -7.55
CA ASP A 422 -16.70 -19.59 -8.99
C ASP A 422 -17.00 -18.28 -9.72
N PHE A 423 -16.37 -18.10 -10.87
CA PHE A 423 -16.50 -16.87 -11.63
C PHE A 423 -17.91 -16.68 -12.24
N ALA A 424 -18.63 -17.76 -12.56
CA ALA A 424 -19.95 -17.65 -13.15
C ALA A 424 -20.95 -16.99 -12.18
N SER A 425 -20.89 -17.33 -10.90
CA SER A 425 -21.70 -16.71 -9.84
C SER A 425 -21.33 -15.23 -9.66
N PHE A 426 -20.05 -14.91 -9.63
CA PHE A 426 -19.59 -13.53 -9.50
C PHE A 426 -19.97 -12.67 -10.70
N LYS A 427 -19.74 -13.15 -11.93
CA LYS A 427 -20.17 -12.49 -13.16
C LYS A 427 -21.70 -12.27 -13.18
N SER A 428 -22.48 -13.31 -12.88
CA SER A 428 -23.93 -13.20 -12.84
C SER A 428 -24.44 -12.16 -11.84
N TYR A 429 -23.75 -12.03 -10.71
CA TYR A 429 -24.04 -10.99 -9.73
C TYR A 429 -23.78 -9.58 -10.29
N LEU A 430 -22.57 -9.35 -10.85
CA LEU A 430 -22.19 -8.06 -11.41
C LEU A 430 -23.06 -7.65 -12.61
N MET A 431 -23.45 -8.59 -13.47
CA MET A 431 -24.33 -8.32 -14.64
C MET A 431 -25.75 -7.86 -14.26
N LYS A 432 -26.15 -8.00 -12.99
CA LYS A 432 -27.46 -7.57 -12.48
C LYS A 432 -27.41 -6.18 -11.82
N GLN A 433 -26.24 -5.61 -11.65
CA GLN A 433 -26.05 -4.28 -11.07
C GLN A 433 -26.06 -3.21 -12.16
#